data_bf00635a82cd7b1aa23e760e401c2c2d
#
_entry.id   bf00635a82cd7b1aa23e760e401c2c2d
#
_cell.length_a   1.000
_cell.length_b   1.000
_cell.length_c   1.000
_cell.angle_alpha   90.00
_cell.angle_beta   90.00
_cell.angle_gamma   90.00
#
_symmetry.space_group_name_H-M   'P 1'
#
loop_
_entity.id
_entity.type
_entity.pdbx_description
1 polymer ?
#
loop_
_entity_poly.entity_id
_entity_poly.type
_entity_poly.pdbx_seq_one_letter_code
_entity_poly.pdbx_strand_id
1 'polypeptide(L)'
;DVLGSRGLGDVYKRQMDLPGPGKEALLSQLSHRLGDGFVDFGAEQAERDEALALCDERLMEKMLDAGSLTAEDIIPAIARRHVFPCWFGVALQRENAGGLQGVDELLAGLDEYTRAAPALEAFGARVFKVSQDERGERLTWLRVTGGELKVKAQLTGEADGEPWAEKANQLRLYSGAKYTLAEAIGPGQVCAVTGLTRAKPGTGLGAERDSDLPVLEPVLSYRVCLPEGADVHAALGKLHRLEEEEPQLHVVWNETLGEIHVQLMGEIQLEVLKSLLAERYGLDVEFDSGGILYKETITEAIEGVGHYEPLRHYAEVHLKLEPLPRGSGMQFAANCREEELDKNWQRLVLTHLEEKQHLGVLIGAPLTDMKITLIAGRAHLKHTEGGDFRQATYRAVRQGLMMANQIKKTQLLEPWYSFRLEVPAENIGRAMSDVQRMEGSFDPPETAPDGQTATLTGFAPVATMRSYPMEVVSYTRGRGHLNLTLDGYRPCHNAAEVIEAVDYEPEHDLDNPADSVFCSHGAGFVVPWEQVRSHMHVDSGLSLIHISEP
;
A
#
# COMPACT_ATOMS: atom_id res chain seq x y z
N ASP A 1 -18.98 -10.43 19.87
CA ASP A 1 -19.68 -11.11 18.78
C ASP A 1 -21.01 -10.46 18.35
N VAL A 2 -21.30 -9.23 18.65
CA VAL A 2 -22.57 -8.59 18.30
C VAL A 2 -22.42 -7.13 17.86
N LEU A 3 -21.24 -6.55 17.92
CA LEU A 3 -21.05 -5.13 17.64
C LEU A 3 -20.56 -4.82 16.22
N GLY A 4 -20.07 -5.79 15.46
CA GLY A 4 -19.54 -5.59 14.10
C GLY A 4 -20.58 -5.59 12.98
N SER A 5 -21.81 -6.01 13.21
CA SER A 5 -22.83 -6.19 12.15
C SER A 5 -23.97 -5.16 12.18
N ARG A 6 -23.89 -4.13 13.01
CA ARG A 6 -24.95 -3.11 13.14
C ARG A 6 -24.80 -1.91 12.20
N GLY A 7 -24.10 -2.11 11.08
CA GLY A 7 -24.06 -1.13 10.00
C GLY A 7 -25.34 -1.10 9.15
N LEU A 8 -25.30 -0.33 8.09
CA LEU A 8 -26.36 -0.19 7.07
C LEU A 8 -27.05 -1.52 6.71
N GLY A 9 -26.31 -2.65 6.74
CA GLY A 9 -26.85 -3.98 6.50
C GLY A 9 -27.99 -4.41 7.45
N ASP A 10 -27.99 -4.00 8.71
CA ASP A 10 -29.04 -4.38 9.66
C ASP A 10 -30.32 -3.57 9.46
N VAL A 11 -30.21 -2.32 9.01
CA VAL A 11 -31.38 -1.50 8.68
C VAL A 11 -32.07 -2.04 7.43
N TYR A 12 -31.31 -2.43 6.42
CA TYR A 12 -31.85 -3.03 5.21
C TYR A 12 -32.37 -4.46 5.43
N LYS A 13 -31.74 -5.28 6.24
CA LYS A 13 -32.28 -6.59 6.64
C LYS A 13 -33.66 -6.47 7.31
N ARG A 14 -33.85 -5.52 8.21
CA ARG A 14 -35.17 -5.29 8.85
C ARG A 14 -36.24 -4.81 7.88
N GLN A 15 -35.87 -4.04 6.86
CA GLN A 15 -36.80 -3.60 5.82
C GLN A 15 -37.19 -4.73 4.84
N MET A 16 -36.31 -5.70 4.62
CA MET A 16 -36.57 -6.85 3.77
C MET A 16 -37.39 -7.93 4.45
N ASP A 17 -37.34 -8.03 5.79
CA ASP A 17 -38.15 -8.95 6.59
C ASP A 17 -39.61 -8.47 6.80
N LEU A 18 -39.92 -7.24 6.44
CA LEU A 18 -41.27 -6.68 6.52
C LEU A 18 -41.99 -6.82 5.16
N PRO A 19 -43.24 -7.30 5.13
CA PRO A 19 -44.04 -7.26 3.91
C PRO A 19 -44.30 -5.80 3.51
N GLY A 20 -43.63 -5.32 2.47
CA GLY A 20 -43.76 -3.95 1.99
C GLY A 20 -42.65 -3.51 1.02
N PRO A 21 -42.55 -2.24 0.70
CA PRO A 21 -41.75 -1.68 -0.41
C PRO A 21 -40.21 -1.71 -0.20
N GLY A 22 -39.68 -2.52 0.71
CA GLY A 22 -38.26 -2.53 1.07
C GLY A 22 -37.32 -2.85 -0.09
N LYS A 23 -37.67 -3.81 -0.93
CA LYS A 23 -36.92 -4.22 -2.12
C LYS A 23 -36.85 -3.12 -3.18
N GLU A 24 -37.99 -2.56 -3.56
CA GLU A 24 -38.09 -1.47 -4.53
C GLU A 24 -37.41 -0.19 -4.03
N ALA A 25 -37.58 0.13 -2.74
CA ALA A 25 -36.90 1.25 -2.13
C ALA A 25 -35.36 1.10 -2.13
N LEU A 26 -34.84 -0.11 -1.91
CA LEU A 26 -33.40 -0.37 -1.98
C LEU A 26 -32.86 -0.23 -3.41
N LEU A 27 -33.55 -0.81 -4.41
CA LEU A 27 -33.16 -0.66 -5.82
C LEU A 27 -33.18 0.81 -6.24
N SER A 28 -34.23 1.55 -5.87
CA SER A 28 -34.32 2.99 -6.14
C SER A 28 -33.17 3.78 -5.48
N GLN A 29 -32.80 3.45 -4.25
CA GLN A 29 -31.66 4.10 -3.58
C GLN A 29 -30.33 3.75 -4.25
N LEU A 30 -30.12 2.52 -4.69
CA LEU A 30 -28.92 2.11 -5.43
C LEU A 30 -28.82 2.88 -6.74
N SER A 31 -29.90 2.93 -7.53
CA SER A 31 -29.94 3.68 -8.78
C SER A 31 -29.70 5.18 -8.57
N HIS A 32 -30.27 5.76 -7.53
CA HIS A 32 -30.05 7.18 -7.21
C HIS A 32 -28.60 7.51 -6.83
N ARG A 33 -27.91 6.61 -6.10
CA ARG A 33 -26.55 6.84 -5.59
C ARG A 33 -25.44 6.44 -6.57
N LEU A 34 -25.66 5.38 -7.34
CA LEU A 34 -24.61 4.71 -8.12
C LEU A 34 -24.90 4.72 -9.64
N GLY A 35 -26.05 5.26 -10.05
CA GLY A 35 -26.52 5.26 -11.44
C GLY A 35 -27.46 4.08 -11.74
N ASP A 36 -28.07 4.12 -12.93
CA ASP A 36 -28.98 3.08 -13.38
C ASP A 36 -28.27 1.74 -13.67
N GLY A 37 -29.06 0.68 -13.84
CA GLY A 37 -28.53 -0.64 -14.19
C GLY A 37 -28.69 -1.71 -13.11
N PHE A 38 -29.24 -1.39 -11.94
CA PHE A 38 -29.55 -2.37 -10.90
C PHE A 38 -30.86 -3.07 -11.18
N VAL A 39 -30.82 -4.36 -11.53
CA VAL A 39 -31.97 -5.17 -11.94
C VAL A 39 -32.17 -6.33 -10.98
N ASP A 40 -33.43 -6.57 -10.60
CA ASP A 40 -33.83 -7.73 -9.81
C ASP A 40 -33.88 -9.00 -10.66
N PHE A 41 -32.94 -9.90 -10.43
CA PHE A 41 -32.86 -11.19 -11.13
C PHE A 41 -33.75 -12.29 -10.50
N GLY A 42 -34.33 -12.01 -9.35
CA GLY A 42 -35.36 -12.86 -8.73
C GLY A 42 -36.80 -12.51 -9.19
N ALA A 43 -36.98 -11.47 -10.04
CA ALA A 43 -38.29 -11.13 -10.64
C ALA A 43 -38.69 -12.13 -11.74
N GLU A 44 -39.97 -12.08 -12.13
CA GLU A 44 -40.44 -12.86 -13.29
C GLU A 44 -39.70 -12.45 -14.57
N GLN A 45 -39.46 -13.41 -15.47
CA GLN A 45 -38.65 -13.23 -16.67
C GLN A 45 -39.07 -12.03 -17.50
N ALA A 46 -40.35 -11.83 -17.73
CA ALA A 46 -40.84 -10.71 -18.54
C ALA A 46 -40.52 -9.34 -17.92
N GLU A 47 -40.73 -9.18 -16.62
CA GLU A 47 -40.41 -7.97 -15.86
C GLU A 47 -38.88 -7.70 -15.83
N ARG A 48 -38.12 -8.74 -15.62
CA ARG A 48 -36.66 -8.67 -15.65
C ARG A 48 -36.13 -8.25 -17.03
N ASP A 49 -36.62 -8.88 -18.10
CA ASP A 49 -36.17 -8.63 -19.46
C ASP A 49 -36.55 -7.19 -19.92
N GLU A 50 -37.71 -6.66 -19.49
CA GLU A 50 -38.06 -5.25 -19.69
C GLU A 50 -37.08 -4.30 -18.95
N ALA A 51 -36.79 -4.58 -17.70
CA ALA A 51 -35.84 -3.78 -16.92
C ALA A 51 -34.43 -3.81 -17.53
N LEU A 52 -33.98 -4.98 -17.99
CA LEU A 52 -32.68 -5.16 -18.66
C LEU A 52 -32.59 -4.40 -19.98
N ALA A 53 -33.67 -4.37 -20.76
CA ALA A 53 -33.74 -3.63 -22.03
C ALA A 53 -33.54 -2.13 -21.84
N LEU A 54 -33.94 -1.58 -20.69
CA LEU A 54 -33.73 -0.16 -20.36
C LEU A 54 -32.28 0.18 -19.99
N CYS A 55 -31.45 -0.80 -19.63
CA CYS A 55 -30.08 -0.59 -19.17
C CYS A 55 -29.04 -0.55 -20.30
N ASP A 56 -29.32 -1.16 -21.46
CA ASP A 56 -28.35 -1.27 -22.57
C ASP A 56 -29.10 -1.28 -23.92
N GLU A 57 -28.67 -0.43 -24.86
CA GLU A 57 -29.31 -0.30 -26.20
C GLU A 57 -29.31 -1.64 -26.95
N ARG A 58 -28.29 -2.45 -26.84
CA ARG A 58 -28.20 -3.76 -27.50
C ARG A 58 -29.22 -4.76 -26.93
N LEU A 59 -29.46 -4.69 -25.60
CA LEU A 59 -30.49 -5.50 -24.95
C LEU A 59 -31.89 -5.04 -25.42
N MET A 60 -32.06 -3.74 -25.58
CA MET A 60 -33.32 -3.18 -26.13
C MET A 60 -33.60 -3.68 -27.57
N GLU A 61 -32.59 -3.61 -28.44
CA GLU A 61 -32.71 -4.14 -29.83
C GLU A 61 -33.04 -5.63 -29.81
N LYS A 62 -32.37 -6.42 -29.01
CA LYS A 62 -32.61 -7.87 -28.87
C LYS A 62 -34.02 -8.16 -28.36
N MET A 63 -34.48 -7.43 -27.36
CA MET A 63 -35.82 -7.57 -26.82
C MET A 63 -36.90 -7.27 -27.87
N LEU A 64 -36.70 -6.23 -28.69
CA LEU A 64 -37.62 -5.87 -29.78
C LEU A 64 -37.65 -6.92 -30.89
N ASP A 65 -36.51 -7.54 -31.20
CA ASP A 65 -36.40 -8.53 -32.27
C ASP A 65 -36.88 -9.92 -31.85
N ALA A 66 -36.52 -10.37 -30.65
CA ALA A 66 -36.73 -11.75 -30.19
C ALA A 66 -37.85 -11.90 -29.15
N GLY A 67 -38.26 -10.81 -28.51
CA GLY A 67 -39.28 -10.81 -27.46
C GLY A 67 -38.86 -11.35 -26.10
N SER A 68 -37.62 -11.80 -25.97
CA SER A 68 -37.00 -12.27 -24.71
C SER A 68 -35.48 -12.20 -24.79
N LEU A 69 -34.84 -12.13 -23.64
CA LEU A 69 -33.38 -12.09 -23.52
C LEU A 69 -32.82 -13.43 -23.01
N THR A 70 -31.70 -13.83 -23.58
CA THR A 70 -30.94 -15.02 -23.14
C THR A 70 -29.77 -14.61 -22.26
N ALA A 71 -29.21 -15.57 -21.48
CA ALA A 71 -28.01 -15.33 -20.68
C ALA A 71 -26.83 -14.81 -21.53
N GLU A 72 -26.68 -15.33 -22.78
CA GLU A 72 -25.62 -14.90 -23.70
C GLU A 72 -25.77 -13.44 -24.15
N ASP A 73 -26.98 -12.90 -24.19
CA ASP A 73 -27.24 -11.49 -24.48
C ASP A 73 -26.89 -10.60 -23.27
N ILE A 74 -27.19 -11.08 -22.05
CA ILE A 74 -27.06 -10.33 -20.79
C ILE A 74 -25.61 -10.25 -20.32
N ILE A 75 -24.83 -11.33 -20.41
CA ILE A 75 -23.45 -11.43 -19.92
C ILE A 75 -22.54 -10.29 -20.43
N PRO A 76 -22.56 -9.89 -21.71
CA PRO A 76 -21.77 -8.76 -22.18
C PRO A 76 -22.16 -7.42 -21.54
N ALA A 77 -23.41 -7.21 -21.18
CA ALA A 77 -23.87 -6.00 -20.50
C ALA A 77 -23.40 -5.96 -19.04
N ILE A 78 -23.42 -7.11 -18.36
CA ILE A 78 -22.82 -7.27 -17.02
C ILE A 78 -21.30 -6.99 -17.08
N ALA A 79 -20.60 -7.56 -18.04
CA ALA A 79 -19.16 -7.36 -18.21
C ALA A 79 -18.78 -5.90 -18.47
N ARG A 80 -19.64 -5.14 -19.18
CA ARG A 80 -19.48 -3.70 -19.41
C ARG A 80 -19.96 -2.83 -18.24
N ARG A 81 -20.51 -3.43 -17.19
CA ARG A 81 -21.10 -2.73 -16.03
C ARG A 81 -22.30 -1.83 -16.40
N HIS A 82 -23.05 -2.19 -17.42
CA HIS A 82 -24.33 -1.57 -17.73
C HIS A 82 -25.46 -2.24 -16.93
N VAL A 83 -25.26 -3.49 -16.50
CA VAL A 83 -26.20 -4.26 -15.68
C VAL A 83 -25.51 -4.75 -14.42
N PHE A 84 -26.16 -4.53 -13.29
CA PHE A 84 -25.76 -5.04 -11.97
C PHE A 84 -26.86 -5.98 -11.46
N PRO A 85 -26.67 -7.32 -11.57
CA PRO A 85 -27.66 -8.28 -11.13
C PRO A 85 -27.86 -8.21 -9.61
N CYS A 86 -29.10 -8.15 -9.18
CA CYS A 86 -29.47 -8.16 -7.77
C CYS A 86 -30.33 -9.39 -7.45
N TRP A 87 -29.98 -10.10 -6.39
CA TRP A 87 -30.78 -11.16 -5.79
C TRP A 87 -31.14 -10.77 -4.36
N PHE A 88 -32.38 -10.97 -3.98
CA PHE A 88 -32.87 -10.66 -2.64
C PHE A 88 -33.12 -11.93 -1.86
N GLY A 89 -32.58 -12.02 -0.67
CA GLY A 89 -32.68 -13.20 0.17
C GLY A 89 -32.68 -12.87 1.65
N VAL A 90 -33.07 -13.84 2.46
CA VAL A 90 -33.08 -13.75 3.93
C VAL A 90 -32.22 -14.87 4.52
N ALA A 91 -31.03 -14.51 5.00
CA ALA A 91 -30.03 -15.46 5.47
C ALA A 91 -30.45 -16.31 6.68
N LEU A 92 -31.44 -15.87 7.45
CA LEU A 92 -31.93 -16.55 8.65
C LEU A 92 -33.24 -17.32 8.47
N GLN A 93 -33.97 -17.10 7.36
CA GLN A 93 -35.21 -17.80 7.07
C GLN A 93 -34.93 -18.97 6.12
N ARG A 94 -35.39 -20.14 6.54
CA ARG A 94 -35.38 -21.34 5.70
C ARG A 94 -36.71 -21.46 4.97
N GLU A 95 -36.64 -21.78 3.71
CA GLU A 95 -37.84 -22.19 2.97
C GLU A 95 -38.38 -23.52 3.50
N ASN A 96 -39.67 -23.79 3.20
CA ASN A 96 -40.34 -25.03 3.62
C ASN A 96 -39.62 -26.31 3.14
N ALA A 97 -38.76 -26.21 2.14
CA ALA A 97 -37.94 -27.29 1.59
C ALA A 97 -36.53 -27.40 2.22
N GLY A 98 -36.18 -26.53 3.19
CA GLY A 98 -34.91 -26.56 3.92
C GLY A 98 -33.77 -25.75 3.33
N GLY A 99 -33.96 -25.06 2.19
CA GLY A 99 -33.03 -24.09 1.59
C GLY A 99 -33.04 -22.74 2.31
N LEU A 100 -32.02 -21.91 2.07
CA LEU A 100 -31.97 -20.51 2.51
C LEU A 100 -32.61 -19.64 1.41
N GLN A 101 -33.59 -18.83 1.77
CA GLN A 101 -34.32 -18.01 0.81
C GLN A 101 -33.38 -17.08 0.03
N GLY A 102 -33.42 -17.16 -1.31
CA GLY A 102 -32.63 -16.33 -2.24
C GLY A 102 -31.16 -16.75 -2.41
N VAL A 103 -30.67 -17.76 -1.67
CA VAL A 103 -29.27 -18.21 -1.77
C VAL A 103 -29.07 -19.14 -2.97
N ASP A 104 -30.00 -20.05 -3.19
CA ASP A 104 -29.92 -21.00 -4.31
C ASP A 104 -30.06 -20.25 -5.64
N GLU A 105 -30.91 -19.24 -5.73
CA GLU A 105 -31.07 -18.35 -6.90
C GLU A 105 -29.80 -17.54 -7.17
N LEU A 106 -29.15 -17.02 -6.12
CA LEU A 106 -27.86 -16.34 -6.26
C LEU A 106 -26.78 -17.28 -6.80
N LEU A 107 -26.68 -18.49 -6.25
CA LEU A 107 -25.70 -19.49 -6.69
C LEU A 107 -25.94 -19.94 -8.13
N ALA A 108 -27.20 -20.16 -8.51
CA ALA A 108 -27.57 -20.47 -9.88
C ALA A 108 -27.25 -19.29 -10.83
N GLY A 109 -27.52 -18.08 -10.41
CA GLY A 109 -27.19 -16.87 -11.18
C GLY A 109 -25.68 -16.68 -11.35
N LEU A 110 -24.87 -16.99 -10.34
CA LEU A 110 -23.42 -16.98 -10.48
C LEU A 110 -22.94 -17.99 -11.52
N ASP A 111 -23.51 -19.19 -11.54
CA ASP A 111 -23.17 -20.22 -12.53
C ASP A 111 -23.62 -19.82 -13.95
N GLU A 112 -24.78 -19.24 -14.08
CA GLU A 112 -25.36 -18.86 -15.37
C GLU A 112 -24.69 -17.63 -16.00
N TYR A 113 -24.44 -16.55 -15.21
CA TYR A 113 -24.01 -15.26 -15.73
C TYR A 113 -22.52 -14.99 -15.62
N THR A 114 -21.73 -15.86 -15.00
CA THR A 114 -20.26 -15.71 -14.98
C THR A 114 -19.60 -16.54 -16.08
N ARG A 115 -18.45 -16.09 -16.52
CA ARG A 115 -17.60 -16.83 -17.46
C ARG A 115 -16.19 -16.93 -16.91
N ALA A 116 -15.57 -18.09 -17.06
CA ALA A 116 -14.17 -18.24 -16.75
C ALA A 116 -13.31 -17.34 -17.63
N ALA A 117 -12.30 -16.72 -17.06
CA ALA A 117 -11.31 -16.01 -17.86
C ALA A 117 -10.62 -16.99 -18.83
N PRO A 118 -10.29 -16.57 -20.06
CA PRO A 118 -9.58 -17.42 -21.00
C PRO A 118 -8.25 -17.86 -20.41
N ALA A 119 -7.96 -19.16 -20.52
CA ALA A 119 -6.71 -19.72 -20.03
C ALA A 119 -5.54 -19.33 -20.97
N LEU A 120 -4.38 -19.06 -20.40
CA LEU A 120 -3.14 -18.90 -21.17
C LEU A 120 -2.73 -20.24 -21.78
N GLU A 121 -2.13 -20.25 -22.98
CA GLU A 121 -1.64 -21.48 -23.60
C GLU A 121 -0.46 -22.08 -22.82
N ALA A 122 0.48 -21.21 -22.39
CA ALA A 122 1.62 -21.62 -21.59
C ALA A 122 1.25 -21.68 -20.10
N PHE A 123 2.05 -22.43 -19.32
CA PHE A 123 1.90 -22.45 -17.87
C PHE A 123 2.02 -21.02 -17.32
N GLY A 124 1.00 -20.65 -16.55
CA GLY A 124 0.95 -19.41 -15.79
C GLY A 124 0.22 -19.65 -14.47
N ALA A 125 0.68 -19.00 -13.41
CA ALA A 125 -0.01 -18.99 -12.14
C ALA A 125 0.25 -17.68 -11.39
N ARG A 126 -0.67 -17.29 -10.52
CA ARG A 126 -0.53 -16.09 -9.66
C ARG A 126 -0.66 -16.46 -8.21
N VAL A 127 0.33 -16.08 -7.44
CA VAL A 127 0.31 -16.21 -5.98
C VAL A 127 -0.55 -15.08 -5.41
N PHE A 128 -1.51 -15.41 -4.55
CA PHE A 128 -2.39 -14.41 -3.93
C PHE A 128 -2.36 -14.43 -2.41
N LYS A 129 -1.82 -15.48 -1.79
CA LYS A 129 -1.75 -15.62 -0.33
C LYS A 129 -0.59 -16.52 0.07
N VAL A 130 -0.01 -16.23 1.22
CA VAL A 130 0.88 -17.13 1.98
C VAL A 130 0.24 -17.41 3.33
N SER A 131 0.34 -18.62 3.84
CA SER A 131 -0.10 -19.00 5.17
C SER A 131 0.75 -20.15 5.70
N GLN A 132 0.55 -20.56 6.95
CA GLN A 132 1.14 -21.76 7.53
C GLN A 132 0.04 -22.76 7.88
N ASP A 133 0.35 -24.05 7.75
CA ASP A 133 -0.53 -25.10 8.26
C ASP A 133 -0.35 -25.31 9.77
N GLU A 134 -1.15 -26.20 10.37
CA GLU A 134 -1.11 -26.53 11.81
C GLU A 134 0.28 -27.00 12.30
N ARG A 135 1.14 -27.44 11.39
CA ARG A 135 2.51 -27.89 11.68
C ARG A 135 3.56 -26.83 11.45
N GLY A 136 3.14 -25.61 11.03
CA GLY A 136 4.02 -24.52 10.68
C GLY A 136 4.70 -24.65 9.31
N GLU A 137 4.21 -25.58 8.43
CA GLU A 137 4.70 -25.66 7.06
C GLU A 137 4.10 -24.52 6.23
N ARG A 138 4.96 -23.81 5.50
CA ARG A 138 4.56 -22.70 4.64
C ARG A 138 3.75 -23.17 3.45
N LEU A 139 2.58 -22.58 3.26
CA LEU A 139 1.65 -22.80 2.16
C LEU A 139 1.62 -21.57 1.26
N THR A 140 1.99 -21.74 0.00
CA THR A 140 1.88 -20.69 -1.02
C THR A 140 0.61 -20.96 -1.83
N TRP A 141 -0.38 -20.10 -1.68
CA TRP A 141 -1.67 -20.21 -2.37
C TRP A 141 -1.59 -19.53 -3.72
N LEU A 142 -1.91 -20.26 -4.76
CA LEU A 142 -1.89 -19.75 -6.11
C LEU A 142 -3.12 -20.21 -6.91
N ARG A 143 -3.43 -19.43 -7.94
CA ARG A 143 -4.39 -19.77 -8.97
C ARG A 143 -3.64 -20.03 -10.27
N VAL A 144 -3.86 -21.18 -10.89
CA VAL A 144 -3.33 -21.50 -12.22
C VAL A 144 -4.15 -20.73 -13.26
N THR A 145 -3.47 -19.96 -14.12
CA THR A 145 -4.10 -19.12 -15.17
C THR A 145 -3.91 -19.70 -16.56
N GLY A 146 -2.97 -20.63 -16.74
CA GLY A 146 -2.73 -21.32 -18.00
C GLY A 146 -1.90 -22.57 -17.84
N GLY A 147 -1.93 -23.43 -18.84
CA GLY A 147 -1.21 -24.69 -18.83
C GLY A 147 -1.58 -25.59 -17.64
N GLU A 148 -0.62 -26.33 -17.11
CA GLU A 148 -0.81 -27.28 -16.00
C GLU A 148 0.36 -27.19 -15.03
N LEU A 149 0.07 -27.10 -13.72
CA LEU A 149 1.07 -27.22 -12.66
C LEU A 149 1.15 -28.66 -12.17
N LYS A 150 2.31 -29.29 -12.29
CA LYS A 150 2.56 -30.67 -11.81
C LYS A 150 3.33 -30.66 -10.50
N VAL A 151 3.10 -31.71 -9.69
CA VAL A 151 3.92 -31.97 -8.51
C VAL A 151 5.39 -32.13 -8.92
N LYS A 152 6.31 -31.60 -8.10
CA LYS A 152 7.76 -31.53 -8.37
C LYS A 152 8.17 -30.65 -9.56
N ALA A 153 7.24 -29.89 -10.16
CA ALA A 153 7.60 -28.90 -11.16
C ALA A 153 8.55 -27.87 -10.54
N GLN A 154 9.55 -27.46 -11.32
CA GLN A 154 10.44 -26.37 -10.96
C GLN A 154 9.80 -25.05 -11.35
N LEU A 155 9.60 -24.19 -10.38
CA LEU A 155 9.08 -22.83 -10.55
C LEU A 155 10.21 -21.84 -10.40
N THR A 156 10.17 -20.80 -11.19
CA THR A 156 11.17 -19.73 -11.20
C THR A 156 10.50 -18.38 -11.04
N GLY A 157 11.18 -17.45 -10.45
CA GLY A 157 10.74 -16.07 -10.28
C GLY A 157 11.91 -15.18 -9.88
N GLU A 158 11.62 -13.96 -9.53
CA GLU A 158 12.56 -12.99 -9.01
C GLU A 158 12.03 -12.47 -7.66
N ALA A 159 12.90 -12.31 -6.68
CA ALA A 159 12.57 -11.73 -5.40
C ALA A 159 13.73 -10.85 -4.94
N ASP A 160 13.41 -9.58 -4.61
CA ASP A 160 14.39 -8.59 -4.16
C ASP A 160 15.58 -8.41 -5.14
N GLY A 161 15.30 -8.49 -6.47
CA GLY A 161 16.30 -8.40 -7.55
C GLY A 161 17.14 -9.67 -7.76
N GLU A 162 16.88 -10.75 -7.02
CA GLU A 162 17.57 -12.03 -7.16
C GLU A 162 16.67 -13.10 -7.79
N PRO A 163 17.12 -13.76 -8.87
CA PRO A 163 16.40 -14.87 -9.46
C PRO A 163 16.39 -16.08 -8.51
N TRP A 164 15.26 -16.78 -8.45
CA TRP A 164 15.12 -18.00 -7.66
C TRP A 164 14.52 -19.14 -8.47
N ALA A 165 14.80 -20.37 -8.05
CA ALA A 165 14.24 -21.58 -8.63
C ALA A 165 13.95 -22.61 -7.51
N GLU A 166 12.68 -22.92 -7.30
CA GLU A 166 12.20 -23.81 -6.25
C GLU A 166 11.25 -24.88 -6.81
N LYS A 167 11.04 -25.97 -6.06
CA LYS A 167 10.17 -27.08 -6.48
C LYS A 167 8.85 -27.06 -5.74
N ALA A 168 7.75 -27.20 -6.49
CA ALA A 168 6.43 -27.46 -5.94
C ALA A 168 6.37 -28.88 -5.35
N ASN A 169 6.60 -29.01 -4.03
CA ASN A 169 6.73 -30.31 -3.39
C ASN A 169 5.41 -31.09 -3.30
N GLN A 170 4.33 -30.41 -2.91
CA GLN A 170 2.98 -30.93 -2.86
C GLN A 170 2.02 -29.91 -3.43
N LEU A 171 0.96 -30.39 -4.05
CA LEU A 171 -0.18 -29.59 -4.49
C LEU A 171 -1.39 -30.03 -3.66
N ARG A 172 -1.92 -29.10 -2.85
CA ARG A 172 -3.02 -29.37 -1.91
C ARG A 172 -4.29 -28.64 -2.36
N LEU A 173 -5.35 -29.39 -2.59
CA LEU A 173 -6.69 -28.85 -2.84
C LEU A 173 -7.47 -28.87 -1.53
N TYR A 174 -7.78 -27.68 -1.01
CA TYR A 174 -8.49 -27.53 0.25
C TYR A 174 -10.00 -27.47 0.06
N SER A 175 -10.73 -28.11 0.98
CA SER A 175 -12.17 -27.98 1.15
C SER A 175 -12.43 -27.78 2.66
N GLY A 176 -12.63 -26.52 3.07
CA GLY A 176 -12.60 -26.13 4.48
C GLY A 176 -11.22 -26.41 5.09
N ALA A 177 -11.18 -27.06 6.26
CA ALA A 177 -9.93 -27.41 6.96
C ALA A 177 -9.21 -28.66 6.38
N LYS A 178 -9.86 -29.42 5.50
CA LYS A 178 -9.30 -30.65 4.93
C LYS A 178 -8.77 -30.42 3.54
N TYR A 179 -7.72 -31.16 3.17
CA TYR A 179 -7.17 -31.12 1.82
C TYR A 179 -6.97 -32.51 1.23
N THR A 180 -6.93 -32.57 -0.09
CA THR A 180 -6.51 -33.73 -0.88
C THR A 180 -5.25 -33.35 -1.66
N LEU A 181 -4.37 -34.35 -1.86
CA LEU A 181 -3.20 -34.17 -2.70
C LEU A 181 -3.59 -34.37 -4.17
N ALA A 182 -3.10 -33.45 -5.01
CA ALA A 182 -3.25 -33.55 -6.46
C ALA A 182 -1.88 -33.78 -7.12
N GLU A 183 -1.84 -34.52 -8.22
CA GLU A 183 -0.63 -34.69 -9.04
C GLU A 183 -0.44 -33.53 -10.01
N ALA A 184 -1.55 -32.91 -10.42
CA ALA A 184 -1.57 -31.77 -11.34
C ALA A 184 -2.77 -30.87 -11.09
N ILE A 185 -2.62 -29.57 -11.39
CA ILE A 185 -3.63 -28.51 -11.26
C ILE A 185 -3.76 -27.80 -12.59
N GLY A 186 -4.97 -27.74 -13.12
CA GLY A 186 -5.29 -27.07 -14.37
C GLY A 186 -5.69 -25.59 -14.22
N PRO A 187 -5.91 -24.91 -15.36
CA PRO A 187 -6.31 -23.50 -15.38
C PRO A 187 -7.62 -23.23 -14.65
N GLY A 188 -7.69 -22.10 -13.95
CA GLY A 188 -8.85 -21.67 -13.16
C GLY A 188 -8.88 -22.26 -11.75
N GLN A 189 -8.15 -23.32 -11.48
CA GLN A 189 -8.11 -23.95 -10.17
C GLN A 189 -7.18 -23.22 -9.19
N VAL A 190 -7.52 -23.28 -7.92
CA VAL A 190 -6.76 -22.74 -6.79
C VAL A 190 -6.18 -23.89 -5.99
N CYS A 191 -4.92 -23.81 -5.62
CA CYS A 191 -4.27 -24.77 -4.75
C CYS A 191 -3.27 -24.12 -3.80
N ALA A 192 -2.94 -24.83 -2.72
CA ALA A 192 -1.81 -24.50 -1.87
C ALA A 192 -0.61 -25.38 -2.25
N VAL A 193 0.55 -24.75 -2.40
CA VAL A 193 1.81 -25.40 -2.79
C VAL A 193 2.77 -25.35 -1.63
N THR A 194 3.43 -26.48 -1.33
CA THR A 194 4.54 -26.52 -0.38
C THR A 194 5.87 -26.55 -1.10
N GLY A 195 6.92 -26.05 -0.43
CA GLY A 195 8.29 -26.01 -0.96
C GLY A 195 8.68 -24.73 -1.69
N LEU A 196 7.80 -23.71 -1.71
CA LEU A 196 8.13 -22.36 -2.18
C LEU A 196 8.38 -21.46 -0.97
N THR A 197 9.55 -20.84 -0.91
CA THR A 197 9.95 -19.98 0.20
C THR A 197 10.09 -18.51 -0.21
N ARG A 198 10.35 -18.25 -1.49
CA ARG A 198 10.65 -16.92 -2.03
C ARG A 198 9.42 -16.23 -2.65
N ALA A 199 8.43 -16.99 -3.10
CA ALA A 199 7.22 -16.43 -3.71
C ALA A 199 6.37 -15.68 -2.67
N LYS A 200 5.98 -14.44 -2.98
CA LYS A 200 5.15 -13.55 -2.14
C LYS A 200 3.76 -13.37 -2.79
N PRO A 201 2.72 -12.93 -2.05
CA PRO A 201 1.47 -12.50 -2.68
C PRO A 201 1.72 -11.47 -3.78
N GLY A 202 1.10 -11.64 -4.95
CA GLY A 202 1.35 -10.82 -6.13
C GLY A 202 2.34 -11.42 -7.12
N THR A 203 3.19 -12.37 -6.71
CA THR A 203 4.17 -13.00 -7.61
C THR A 203 3.48 -13.73 -8.76
N GLY A 204 3.87 -13.42 -9.99
CA GLY A 204 3.53 -14.15 -11.20
C GLY A 204 4.52 -15.28 -11.47
N LEU A 205 4.02 -16.42 -11.91
CA LEU A 205 4.82 -17.60 -12.23
C LEU A 205 4.61 -18.01 -13.68
N GLY A 206 5.69 -18.40 -14.36
CA GLY A 206 5.64 -18.81 -15.76
C GLY A 206 5.29 -17.67 -16.70
N ALA A 207 4.18 -17.75 -17.42
CA ALA A 207 3.71 -16.72 -18.36
C ALA A 207 3.02 -15.53 -17.68
N GLU A 208 2.70 -15.65 -16.38
CA GLU A 208 2.13 -14.53 -15.62
C GLU A 208 3.21 -13.54 -15.18
N ARG A 209 2.86 -12.25 -15.21
CA ARG A 209 3.69 -11.18 -14.65
C ARG A 209 3.29 -10.93 -13.20
N ASP A 210 4.20 -10.37 -12.44
CA ASP A 210 3.87 -9.86 -11.10
C ASP A 210 2.73 -8.86 -11.20
N SER A 211 1.85 -8.86 -10.21
CA SER A 211 0.75 -7.91 -10.18
C SER A 211 1.19 -6.63 -9.49
N ASP A 212 0.84 -5.50 -10.11
CA ASP A 212 0.85 -4.20 -9.43
C ASP A 212 -0.25 -4.20 -8.36
N LEU A 213 0.02 -4.82 -7.22
CA LEU A 213 -0.87 -4.68 -6.07
C LEU A 213 -0.74 -3.24 -5.59
N PRO A 214 -1.87 -2.55 -5.34
CA PRO A 214 -1.80 -1.28 -4.63
C PRO A 214 -1.19 -1.58 -3.26
N VAL A 215 0.04 -1.16 -3.07
CA VAL A 215 0.72 -1.25 -1.78
C VAL A 215 0.06 -0.20 -0.90
N LEU A 216 -0.83 -0.65 -0.04
CA LEU A 216 -1.33 0.21 1.04
C LEU A 216 -0.15 0.43 1.99
N GLU A 217 0.42 1.62 1.97
CA GLU A 217 1.54 1.96 2.84
C GLU A 217 1.08 2.10 4.29
N PRO A 218 1.75 1.48 5.26
CA PRO A 218 1.49 1.71 6.67
C PRO A 218 1.81 3.16 7.05
N VAL A 219 1.05 3.73 7.98
CA VAL A 219 1.19 5.13 8.41
C VAL A 219 1.43 5.28 9.91
N LEU A 220 1.29 4.20 10.66
CA LEU A 220 1.49 4.15 12.10
C LEU A 220 2.58 3.13 12.44
N SER A 221 3.46 3.48 13.36
CA SER A 221 4.51 2.60 13.90
C SER A 221 4.30 2.41 15.39
N TYR A 222 4.28 1.17 15.84
CA TYR A 222 4.11 0.80 17.24
C TYR A 222 5.28 -0.06 17.69
N ARG A 223 5.82 0.24 18.87
CA ARG A 223 6.79 -0.62 19.51
C ARG A 223 6.08 -1.81 20.16
N VAL A 224 6.64 -2.99 19.95
CA VAL A 224 6.16 -4.24 20.58
C VAL A 224 6.78 -4.36 21.96
N CYS A 225 5.95 -4.26 22.98
CA CYS A 225 6.35 -4.45 24.37
C CYS A 225 6.20 -5.92 24.73
N LEU A 226 7.33 -6.63 24.85
CA LEU A 226 7.36 -8.04 25.18
C LEU A 226 7.21 -8.25 26.70
N PRO A 227 6.62 -9.38 27.14
CA PRO A 227 6.55 -9.72 28.55
C PRO A 227 7.96 -9.94 29.13
N GLU A 228 8.09 -9.73 30.45
CA GLU A 228 9.36 -9.85 31.15
C GLU A 228 9.99 -11.25 30.99
N GLY A 229 11.26 -11.29 30.58
CA GLY A 229 11.99 -12.53 30.32
C GLY A 229 11.73 -13.19 28.96
N ALA A 230 10.96 -12.56 28.06
CA ALA A 230 10.78 -13.07 26.70
C ALA A 230 12.04 -12.92 25.86
N ASP A 231 12.32 -13.91 25.03
CA ASP A 231 13.41 -13.84 24.05
C ASP A 231 13.00 -12.96 22.86
N VAL A 232 13.67 -11.82 22.73
CA VAL A 232 13.41 -10.81 21.71
C VAL A 232 13.63 -11.36 20.30
N HIS A 233 14.69 -12.15 20.07
CA HIS A 233 14.98 -12.73 18.76
C HIS A 233 13.96 -13.81 18.37
N ALA A 234 13.50 -14.60 19.34
CA ALA A 234 12.45 -15.58 19.10
C ALA A 234 11.12 -14.89 18.79
N ALA A 235 10.80 -13.77 19.45
CA ALA A 235 9.62 -12.95 19.16
C ALA A 235 9.71 -12.30 17.77
N LEU A 236 10.87 -11.74 17.40
CA LEU A 236 11.14 -11.19 16.08
C LEU A 236 10.92 -12.23 14.98
N GLY A 237 11.42 -13.45 15.15
CA GLY A 237 11.21 -14.55 14.22
C GLY A 237 9.73 -14.95 14.05
N LYS A 238 8.90 -14.82 15.11
CA LYS A 238 7.45 -15.06 15.03
C LYS A 238 6.73 -13.94 14.29
N LEU A 239 7.12 -12.68 14.51
CA LEU A 239 6.57 -11.52 13.81
C LEU A 239 6.90 -11.55 12.32
N HIS A 240 8.14 -11.88 11.92
CA HIS A 240 8.48 -12.05 10.51
C HIS A 240 7.69 -13.16 9.81
N ARG A 241 7.32 -14.23 10.51
CA ARG A 241 6.42 -15.25 9.95
C ARG A 241 5.00 -14.72 9.70
N LEU A 242 4.51 -13.84 10.59
CA LEU A 242 3.23 -13.15 10.36
C LEU A 242 3.31 -12.15 9.20
N GLU A 243 4.43 -11.44 9.06
CA GLU A 243 4.69 -10.54 7.94
C GLU A 243 4.69 -11.27 6.59
N GLU A 244 5.17 -12.52 6.52
CA GLU A 244 5.06 -13.34 5.30
C GLU A 244 3.59 -13.63 4.93
N GLU A 245 2.71 -13.81 5.92
CA GLU A 245 1.28 -14.05 5.71
C GLU A 245 0.51 -12.76 5.39
N GLU A 246 0.88 -11.66 6.05
CA GLU A 246 0.26 -10.33 5.96
C GLU A 246 1.29 -9.30 5.48
N PRO A 247 1.47 -9.14 4.17
CA PRO A 247 2.49 -8.24 3.61
C PRO A 247 2.33 -6.76 3.96
N GLN A 248 1.17 -6.38 4.52
CA GLN A 248 0.91 -5.03 5.02
C GLN A 248 1.50 -4.78 6.43
N LEU A 249 1.90 -5.85 7.12
CA LEU A 249 2.63 -5.78 8.37
C LEU A 249 4.11 -5.61 8.06
N HIS A 250 4.67 -4.47 8.40
CA HIS A 250 6.11 -4.24 8.29
C HIS A 250 6.75 -4.36 9.66
N VAL A 251 7.64 -5.33 9.82
CA VAL A 251 8.39 -5.58 11.06
C VAL A 251 9.75 -4.95 10.94
N VAL A 252 10.06 -3.98 11.81
CA VAL A 252 11.32 -3.26 11.81
C VAL A 252 12.07 -3.57 13.10
N TRP A 253 13.28 -4.10 12.97
CA TRP A 253 14.19 -4.29 14.09
C TRP A 253 15.12 -3.09 14.24
N ASN A 254 15.08 -2.43 15.40
CA ASN A 254 16.00 -1.36 15.74
C ASN A 254 17.15 -1.93 16.57
N GLU A 255 18.31 -2.13 15.93
CA GLU A 255 19.49 -2.71 16.60
C GLU A 255 20.04 -1.82 17.72
N THR A 256 19.98 -0.50 17.55
CA THR A 256 20.52 0.46 18.51
C THR A 256 19.75 0.45 19.83
N LEU A 257 18.43 0.35 19.75
CA LEU A 257 17.55 0.34 20.91
C LEU A 257 17.22 -1.08 21.39
N GLY A 258 17.47 -2.12 20.57
CA GLY A 258 17.07 -3.49 20.85
C GLY A 258 15.54 -3.66 20.86
N GLU A 259 14.82 -2.90 20.03
CA GLU A 259 13.38 -2.84 20.01
C GLU A 259 12.81 -3.37 18.70
N ILE A 260 11.63 -4.02 18.79
CA ILE A 260 10.85 -4.44 17.63
C ILE A 260 9.74 -3.41 17.42
N HIS A 261 9.64 -2.89 16.21
CA HIS A 261 8.55 -2.03 15.78
C HIS A 261 7.72 -2.72 14.71
N VAL A 262 6.40 -2.50 14.73
CA VAL A 262 5.47 -2.94 13.70
C VAL A 262 4.80 -1.73 13.09
N GLN A 263 4.74 -1.70 11.76
CA GLN A 263 4.12 -0.62 11.02
C GLN A 263 2.77 -1.10 10.49
N LEU A 264 1.72 -0.34 10.75
CA LEU A 264 0.33 -0.70 10.52
C LEU A 264 -0.45 0.47 9.90
N MET A 265 -1.61 0.16 9.36
CA MET A 265 -2.52 1.16 8.78
C MET A 265 -3.52 1.72 9.80
N GLY A 266 -3.78 1.01 10.90
CA GLY A 266 -4.76 1.44 11.89
C GLY A 266 -4.78 0.57 13.15
N GLU A 267 -5.44 1.08 14.19
CA GLU A 267 -5.48 0.46 15.52
C GLU A 267 -6.20 -0.91 15.54
N ILE A 268 -7.16 -1.15 14.66
CA ILE A 268 -7.86 -2.45 14.59
C ILE A 268 -6.88 -3.57 14.26
N GLN A 269 -5.87 -3.31 13.44
CA GLN A 269 -4.83 -4.30 13.11
C GLN A 269 -3.99 -4.67 14.33
N LEU A 270 -3.80 -3.77 15.31
CA LEU A 270 -3.10 -4.09 16.56
C LEU A 270 -3.83 -5.15 17.37
N GLU A 271 -5.16 -5.02 17.52
CA GLU A 271 -5.96 -6.00 18.27
C GLU A 271 -5.92 -7.37 17.61
N VAL A 272 -6.01 -7.39 16.27
CA VAL A 272 -5.88 -8.63 15.50
C VAL A 272 -4.48 -9.24 15.67
N LEU A 273 -3.43 -8.42 15.57
CA LEU A 273 -2.04 -8.88 15.73
C LEU A 273 -1.78 -9.41 17.14
N LYS A 274 -2.28 -8.72 18.17
CA LYS A 274 -2.20 -9.15 19.57
C LYS A 274 -2.86 -10.52 19.76
N SER A 275 -4.08 -10.68 19.25
CA SER A 275 -4.81 -11.95 19.32
C SER A 275 -4.07 -13.08 18.60
N LEU A 276 -3.55 -12.82 17.40
CA LEU A 276 -2.78 -13.81 16.62
C LEU A 276 -1.51 -14.25 17.34
N LEU A 277 -0.77 -13.30 17.94
CA LEU A 277 0.46 -13.61 18.70
C LEU A 277 0.16 -14.46 19.94
N ALA A 278 -0.91 -14.13 20.66
CA ALA A 278 -1.35 -14.89 21.82
C ALA A 278 -1.84 -16.30 21.44
N GLU A 279 -2.73 -16.42 20.44
CA GLU A 279 -3.36 -17.68 20.05
C GLU A 279 -2.39 -18.64 19.38
N ARG A 280 -1.57 -18.16 18.43
CA ARG A 280 -0.69 -19.04 17.65
C ARG A 280 0.64 -19.32 18.33
N TYR A 281 1.18 -18.34 19.07
CA TYR A 281 2.56 -18.43 19.58
C TYR A 281 2.63 -18.36 21.11
N GLY A 282 1.50 -18.21 21.80
CA GLY A 282 1.48 -18.05 23.26
C GLY A 282 2.27 -16.82 23.73
N LEU A 283 2.37 -15.79 22.87
CA LEU A 283 3.12 -14.56 23.14
C LEU A 283 2.13 -13.43 23.43
N ASP A 284 2.02 -13.08 24.70
CA ASP A 284 1.17 -11.96 25.15
C ASP A 284 1.98 -10.67 25.07
N VAL A 285 1.66 -9.80 24.14
CA VAL A 285 2.37 -8.54 23.89
C VAL A 285 1.47 -7.35 24.16
N GLU A 286 2.09 -6.24 24.52
CA GLU A 286 1.47 -4.92 24.53
C GLU A 286 2.12 -4.05 23.45
N PHE A 287 1.45 -2.96 23.08
CA PHE A 287 1.95 -1.98 22.14
C PHE A 287 1.96 -0.61 22.83
N ASP A 288 2.95 0.21 22.48
CA ASP A 288 3.01 1.60 22.95
C ASP A 288 1.94 2.49 22.28
N SER A 289 1.99 3.80 22.55
CA SER A 289 1.01 4.76 22.00
C SER A 289 1.08 4.95 20.48
N GLY A 290 2.07 4.37 19.82
CA GLY A 290 2.31 4.47 18.39
C GLY A 290 2.81 5.84 17.92
N GLY A 291 3.67 5.85 16.93
CA GLY A 291 4.20 7.01 16.23
C GLY A 291 3.61 7.18 14.83
N ILE A 292 3.66 8.38 14.30
CA ILE A 292 3.34 8.67 12.91
C ILE A 292 4.57 8.40 12.03
N LEU A 293 4.36 7.79 10.89
CA LEU A 293 5.41 7.61 9.89
C LEU A 293 5.46 8.85 9.00
N TYR A 294 6.39 9.72 9.30
CA TYR A 294 6.66 10.92 8.50
C TYR A 294 7.53 10.58 7.29
N LYS A 295 7.51 11.46 6.29
CA LYS A 295 8.43 11.46 5.15
C LYS A 295 9.04 12.86 4.99
N GLU A 296 10.14 12.96 4.25
CA GLU A 296 10.79 14.24 3.96
C GLU A 296 10.93 14.44 2.45
N THR A 297 10.98 15.72 2.04
CA THR A 297 11.19 16.12 0.65
C THR A 297 11.85 17.48 0.58
N ILE A 298 12.11 17.96 -0.63
CA ILE A 298 12.55 19.33 -0.90
C ILE A 298 11.50 20.09 -1.70
N THR A 299 11.56 21.42 -1.66
CA THR A 299 10.62 22.30 -2.37
C THR A 299 11.26 23.01 -3.56
N GLU A 300 12.58 23.00 -3.67
CA GLU A 300 13.33 23.58 -4.79
C GLU A 300 14.47 22.67 -5.21
N ALA A 301 14.88 22.79 -6.46
CA ALA A 301 15.99 22.03 -6.99
C ALA A 301 17.33 22.47 -6.39
N ILE A 302 18.18 21.51 -6.03
CA ILE A 302 19.50 21.76 -5.48
C ILE A 302 20.52 20.79 -6.05
N GLU A 303 21.79 21.19 -6.10
CA GLU A 303 22.91 20.32 -6.41
C GLU A 303 23.53 19.78 -5.12
N GLY A 304 23.73 18.47 -5.07
CA GLY A 304 24.53 17.79 -4.07
C GLY A 304 25.84 17.29 -4.64
N VAL A 305 26.93 17.52 -3.93
CA VAL A 305 28.28 17.11 -4.31
C VAL A 305 28.85 16.16 -3.27
N GLY A 306 29.31 15.01 -3.73
CA GLY A 306 29.98 14.02 -2.87
C GLY A 306 31.34 13.64 -3.43
N HIS A 307 32.36 13.72 -2.58
CA HIS A 307 33.73 13.37 -2.93
C HIS A 307 34.27 12.33 -1.96
N TYR A 308 34.96 11.32 -2.47
CA TYR A 308 35.56 10.29 -1.69
C TYR A 308 36.95 9.94 -2.23
N GLU A 309 38.00 10.45 -1.55
CA GLU A 309 39.40 10.33 -1.95
C GLU A 309 40.29 10.00 -0.74
N PRO A 310 40.08 8.89 -0.01
CA PRO A 310 41.13 8.39 0.88
C PRO A 310 42.30 7.86 0.05
N LEU A 311 43.44 7.58 0.71
CA LEU A 311 44.66 7.15 0.03
C LEU A 311 44.42 5.99 -0.95
N ARG A 312 44.74 6.22 -2.25
CA ARG A 312 44.55 5.30 -3.39
C ARG A 312 43.09 5.02 -3.77
N HIS A 313 42.15 5.87 -3.38
CA HIS A 313 40.75 5.83 -3.81
C HIS A 313 40.39 7.17 -4.44
N TYR A 314 39.41 7.20 -5.32
CA TYR A 314 38.92 8.44 -5.91
C TYR A 314 37.52 8.25 -6.53
N ALA A 315 36.57 9.01 -6.10
CA ALA A 315 35.29 9.20 -6.79
C ALA A 315 34.71 10.58 -6.47
N GLU A 316 34.16 11.26 -7.48
CA GLU A 316 33.37 12.48 -7.33
C GLU A 316 32.06 12.33 -8.06
N VAL A 317 30.96 12.72 -7.40
CA VAL A 317 29.59 12.61 -7.92
C VAL A 317 28.84 13.89 -7.68
N HIS A 318 28.21 14.41 -8.73
CA HIS A 318 27.34 15.58 -8.70
C HIS A 318 25.92 15.14 -9.03
N LEU A 319 25.00 15.39 -8.13
CA LEU A 319 23.59 15.02 -8.24
C LEU A 319 22.73 16.28 -8.24
N LYS A 320 21.77 16.34 -9.17
CA LYS A 320 20.69 17.31 -9.13
C LYS A 320 19.50 16.66 -8.41
N LEU A 321 19.10 17.23 -7.29
CA LEU A 321 17.92 16.84 -6.52
C LEU A 321 16.79 17.81 -6.91
N GLU A 322 15.67 17.29 -7.38
CA GLU A 322 14.52 18.08 -7.86
C GLU A 322 13.24 17.60 -7.18
N PRO A 323 12.36 18.50 -6.74
CA PRO A 323 11.06 18.12 -6.21
C PRO A 323 10.17 17.57 -7.33
N LEU A 324 9.33 16.58 -6.99
CA LEU A 324 8.29 16.04 -7.86
C LEU A 324 6.90 16.33 -7.25
N PRO A 325 5.83 16.17 -8.06
CA PRO A 325 4.46 16.20 -7.53
C PRO A 325 4.25 15.15 -6.43
N ARG A 326 3.35 15.44 -5.49
CA ARG A 326 3.04 14.51 -4.39
C ARG A 326 2.54 13.16 -4.90
N GLY A 327 3.03 12.09 -4.27
CA GLY A 327 2.74 10.70 -4.64
C GLY A 327 3.57 10.17 -5.80
N SER A 328 4.57 10.92 -6.29
CA SER A 328 5.47 10.47 -7.35
C SER A 328 6.56 9.51 -6.88
N GLY A 329 6.80 9.43 -5.56
CA GLY A 329 7.88 8.64 -4.99
C GLY A 329 9.27 9.13 -5.39
N MET A 330 10.26 8.24 -5.31
CA MET A 330 11.64 8.53 -5.71
C MET A 330 11.87 8.13 -7.16
N GLN A 331 12.55 8.99 -7.92
CA GLN A 331 12.95 8.73 -9.30
C GLN A 331 14.45 8.99 -9.47
N PHE A 332 15.11 8.12 -10.23
CA PHE A 332 16.55 8.22 -10.48
C PHE A 332 16.84 8.30 -11.98
N ALA A 333 17.80 9.13 -12.34
CA ALA A 333 18.19 9.33 -13.73
C ALA A 333 19.68 9.68 -13.87
N ALA A 334 20.24 9.51 -15.05
CA ALA A 334 21.57 9.99 -15.41
C ALA A 334 21.46 10.92 -16.62
N ASN A 335 22.08 12.09 -16.54
CA ASN A 335 22.25 13.07 -17.59
C ASN A 335 23.69 13.59 -17.59
N CYS A 336 24.64 12.69 -17.49
CA CYS A 336 26.08 12.96 -17.51
C CYS A 336 26.66 12.52 -18.86
N ARG A 337 27.60 13.27 -19.39
CA ARG A 337 28.28 12.93 -20.64
C ARG A 337 29.21 11.74 -20.43
N GLU A 338 29.25 10.84 -21.41
CA GLU A 338 30.13 9.66 -21.37
C GLU A 338 31.62 10.02 -21.33
N GLU A 339 31.98 11.19 -21.92
CA GLU A 339 33.34 11.74 -21.89
C GLU A 339 33.78 12.20 -20.48
N GLU A 340 32.82 12.58 -19.61
CA GLU A 340 33.05 13.02 -18.23
C GLU A 340 33.06 11.83 -17.27
N LEU A 341 32.16 10.89 -17.48
CA LEU A 341 32.04 9.67 -16.67
C LEU A 341 31.53 8.51 -17.53
N ASP A 342 32.30 7.43 -17.58
CA ASP A 342 31.95 6.21 -18.35
C ASP A 342 30.59 5.65 -17.92
N LYS A 343 29.83 5.10 -18.88
CA LYS A 343 28.48 4.56 -18.66
C LYS A 343 28.38 3.48 -17.57
N ASN A 344 29.44 2.70 -17.38
CA ASN A 344 29.42 1.68 -16.32
C ASN A 344 29.42 2.33 -14.94
N TRP A 345 30.20 3.39 -14.77
CA TRP A 345 30.18 4.17 -13.54
C TRP A 345 28.85 4.91 -13.34
N GLN A 346 28.25 5.45 -14.40
CA GLN A 346 26.93 6.06 -14.33
C GLN A 346 25.86 5.05 -13.87
N ARG A 347 25.86 3.83 -14.42
CA ARG A 347 24.95 2.75 -13.99
C ARG A 347 25.19 2.36 -12.54
N LEU A 348 26.44 2.29 -12.12
CA LEU A 348 26.79 1.97 -10.74
C LEU A 348 26.28 3.03 -9.76
N VAL A 349 26.39 4.32 -10.11
CA VAL A 349 25.79 5.42 -9.30
C VAL A 349 24.28 5.24 -9.19
N LEU A 350 23.57 4.93 -10.30
CA LEU A 350 22.12 4.67 -10.25
C LEU A 350 21.80 3.46 -9.35
N THR A 351 22.54 2.37 -9.47
CA THR A 351 22.38 1.22 -8.56
C THR A 351 22.56 1.63 -7.09
N HIS A 352 23.57 2.46 -6.79
CA HIS A 352 23.76 2.94 -5.41
C HIS A 352 22.68 3.90 -4.92
N LEU A 353 22.00 4.62 -5.81
CA LEU A 353 20.83 5.42 -5.47
C LEU A 353 19.60 4.53 -5.18
N GLU A 354 19.45 3.42 -5.91
CA GLU A 354 18.31 2.50 -5.79
C GLU A 354 18.45 1.51 -4.63
N GLU A 355 19.67 1.11 -4.27
CA GLU A 355 19.93 0.07 -3.25
C GLU A 355 19.65 0.51 -1.82
N LYS A 356 19.52 1.81 -1.55
CA LYS A 356 19.36 2.38 -0.21
C LYS A 356 18.13 3.27 -0.10
N GLN A 357 17.38 3.11 0.98
CA GLN A 357 16.39 4.10 1.40
C GLN A 357 17.11 5.34 1.92
N HIS A 358 17.07 6.45 1.18
CA HIS A 358 17.68 7.70 1.59
C HIS A 358 16.84 8.39 2.65
N LEU A 359 17.50 8.90 3.69
CA LEU A 359 16.87 9.60 4.81
C LEU A 359 17.05 11.12 4.68
N GLY A 360 16.05 11.86 5.14
CA GLY A 360 16.07 13.32 5.20
C GLY A 360 16.96 13.86 6.32
N VAL A 361 16.93 15.17 6.49
CA VAL A 361 17.80 15.91 7.43
C VAL A 361 17.03 16.69 8.50
N LEU A 362 15.69 16.61 8.48
CA LEU A 362 14.84 17.23 9.50
C LEU A 362 14.65 16.34 10.72
N ILE A 363 14.24 15.09 10.48
CA ILE A 363 14.00 14.09 11.53
C ILE A 363 14.58 12.72 11.16
N GLY A 364 15.32 12.63 10.07
CA GLY A 364 15.81 11.35 9.55
C GLY A 364 14.73 10.48 8.92
N ALA A 365 13.59 11.05 8.51
CA ALA A 365 12.53 10.29 7.86
C ALA A 365 12.87 9.96 6.40
N PRO A 366 12.27 8.89 5.82
CA PRO A 366 12.50 8.51 4.43
C PRO A 366 12.16 9.64 3.45
N LEU A 367 12.99 9.79 2.41
CA LEU A 367 12.73 10.74 1.32
C LEU A 367 11.61 10.25 0.40
N THR A 368 10.83 11.19 -0.14
CA THR A 368 9.81 10.93 -1.16
C THR A 368 9.63 12.13 -2.08
N ASP A 369 8.96 11.88 -3.21
CA ASP A 369 8.55 12.90 -4.19
C ASP A 369 9.73 13.74 -4.70
N MET A 370 10.80 13.05 -5.02
CA MET A 370 12.04 13.65 -5.52
C MET A 370 12.60 12.88 -6.71
N LYS A 371 13.20 13.63 -7.64
CA LYS A 371 14.04 13.08 -8.69
C LYS A 371 15.50 13.40 -8.42
N ILE A 372 16.33 12.38 -8.40
CA ILE A 372 17.79 12.53 -8.27
C ILE A 372 18.42 12.19 -9.61
N THR A 373 19.11 13.15 -10.22
CA THR A 373 19.74 13.01 -11.53
C THR A 373 21.25 13.16 -11.39
N LEU A 374 22.00 12.14 -11.82
CA LEU A 374 23.45 12.26 -11.98
C LEU A 374 23.76 13.22 -13.13
N ILE A 375 24.43 14.33 -12.82
CA ILE A 375 24.72 15.40 -13.79
C ILE A 375 26.18 15.49 -14.18
N ALA A 376 27.10 15.20 -13.25
CA ALA A 376 28.53 15.12 -13.50
C ALA A 376 29.18 14.14 -12.53
N GLY A 377 30.37 13.70 -12.85
CA GLY A 377 31.17 12.85 -11.98
C GLY A 377 32.55 12.58 -12.55
N ARG A 378 33.43 12.12 -11.70
CA ARG A 378 34.82 11.83 -12.12
C ARG A 378 35.34 10.56 -11.48
N ALA A 379 35.99 9.74 -12.28
CA ALA A 379 36.74 8.56 -11.87
C ALA A 379 38.24 8.74 -12.13
N HIS A 380 39.08 8.03 -11.42
CA HIS A 380 40.51 7.97 -11.68
C HIS A 380 40.89 6.57 -12.17
N LEU A 381 41.57 6.48 -13.33
CA LEU A 381 41.86 5.21 -14.00
C LEU A 381 42.56 4.14 -13.15
N LYS A 382 43.31 4.52 -12.11
CA LYS A 382 44.10 3.60 -11.28
C LYS A 382 43.62 3.52 -9.83
N HIS A 383 42.71 4.41 -9.43
CA HIS A 383 42.37 4.60 -8.01
C HIS A 383 40.87 4.55 -7.75
N THR A 384 40.05 4.29 -8.75
CA THR A 384 38.60 4.18 -8.54
C THR A 384 38.17 2.73 -8.47
N GLU A 385 37.50 2.39 -7.38
CA GLU A 385 36.80 1.13 -7.17
C GLU A 385 35.30 1.35 -7.03
N GLY A 386 34.48 0.29 -7.19
CA GLY A 386 33.03 0.42 -7.11
C GLY A 386 32.53 0.98 -5.77
N GLY A 387 33.17 0.61 -4.67
CA GLY A 387 32.85 1.12 -3.33
C GLY A 387 33.06 2.62 -3.16
N ASP A 388 33.96 3.23 -3.94
CA ASP A 388 34.23 4.68 -3.87
C ASP A 388 33.03 5.48 -4.38
N PHE A 389 32.42 5.01 -5.48
CA PHE A 389 31.19 5.63 -6.00
C PHE A 389 30.01 5.48 -5.06
N ARG A 390 29.90 4.36 -4.32
CA ARG A 390 28.89 4.23 -3.25
C ARG A 390 29.07 5.33 -2.21
N GLN A 391 30.28 5.52 -1.72
CA GLN A 391 30.58 6.53 -0.71
C GLN A 391 30.35 7.95 -1.23
N ALA A 392 30.78 8.25 -2.45
CA ALA A 392 30.57 9.58 -3.05
C ALA A 392 29.08 9.85 -3.32
N THR A 393 28.33 8.85 -3.82
CA THR A 393 26.89 8.99 -4.10
C THR A 393 26.09 9.29 -2.84
N TYR A 394 26.30 8.54 -1.75
CA TYR A 394 25.57 8.77 -0.49
C TYR A 394 25.88 10.14 0.09
N ARG A 395 27.15 10.57 0.04
CA ARG A 395 27.55 11.91 0.47
C ARG A 395 26.95 13.01 -0.39
N ALA A 396 26.86 12.80 -1.72
CA ALA A 396 26.23 13.76 -2.62
C ALA A 396 24.76 13.99 -2.30
N VAL A 397 23.99 12.91 -2.06
CA VAL A 397 22.58 13.03 -1.63
C VAL A 397 22.50 13.80 -0.32
N ARG A 398 23.27 13.39 0.67
CA ARG A 398 23.22 13.96 2.01
C ARG A 398 23.68 15.43 2.04
N GLN A 399 24.75 15.76 1.35
CA GLN A 399 25.27 17.12 1.22
C GLN A 399 24.24 18.03 0.54
N GLY A 400 23.59 17.59 -0.54
CA GLY A 400 22.52 18.34 -1.19
C GLY A 400 21.33 18.62 -0.27
N LEU A 401 20.93 17.66 0.55
CA LEU A 401 19.86 17.85 1.54
C LEU A 401 20.27 18.83 2.64
N MET A 402 21.50 18.78 3.12
CA MET A 402 22.02 19.73 4.10
C MET A 402 22.02 21.17 3.55
N MET A 403 22.42 21.33 2.27
CA MET A 403 22.35 22.63 1.59
C MET A 403 20.89 23.10 1.43
N ALA A 404 19.96 22.20 1.08
CA ALA A 404 18.54 22.53 0.99
C ALA A 404 17.98 22.96 2.35
N ASN A 405 18.40 22.31 3.43
CA ASN A 405 17.98 22.64 4.79
C ASN A 405 18.50 24.01 5.23
N GLN A 406 19.76 24.33 4.92
CA GLN A 406 20.37 25.63 5.22
C GLN A 406 19.56 26.79 4.63
N ILE A 407 19.03 26.63 3.42
CA ILE A 407 18.19 27.63 2.75
C ILE A 407 16.69 27.44 3.01
N LYS A 408 16.30 26.58 3.96
CA LYS A 408 14.91 26.28 4.36
C LYS A 408 14.04 25.77 3.21
N LYS A 409 14.59 24.90 2.36
CA LYS A 409 13.90 24.27 1.23
C LYS A 409 13.65 22.77 1.45
N THR A 410 13.85 22.27 2.64
CA THR A 410 13.40 20.96 3.10
C THR A 410 11.96 21.04 3.64
N GLN A 411 11.20 19.99 3.52
CA GLN A 411 9.82 19.94 3.98
C GLN A 411 9.51 18.59 4.63
N LEU A 412 8.94 18.63 5.83
CA LEU A 412 8.39 17.47 6.51
C LEU A 412 6.99 17.18 6.00
N LEU A 413 6.70 15.92 5.74
CA LEU A 413 5.42 15.42 5.26
C LEU A 413 4.81 14.48 6.29
N GLU A 414 3.51 14.57 6.48
CA GLU A 414 2.72 13.66 7.29
C GLU A 414 1.64 12.97 6.46
N PRO A 415 1.19 11.76 6.85
CA PRO A 415 0.11 11.08 6.18
C PRO A 415 -1.24 11.74 6.50
N TRP A 416 -2.15 11.75 5.51
CA TRP A 416 -3.49 12.30 5.61
C TRP A 416 -4.54 11.26 5.26
N TYR A 417 -5.67 11.30 5.96
CA TYR A 417 -6.88 10.57 5.60
C TYR A 417 -7.81 11.42 4.72
N SER A 418 -8.39 10.82 3.71
CA SER A 418 -9.69 11.19 3.18
C SER A 418 -10.74 10.53 4.06
N PHE A 419 -11.71 11.28 4.54
CA PHE A 419 -12.75 10.75 5.42
C PHE A 419 -14.15 10.97 4.86
N ARG A 420 -15.05 10.03 5.22
CA ARG A 420 -16.49 10.16 5.05
C ARG A 420 -17.15 9.86 6.39
N LEU A 421 -17.74 10.88 6.98
CA LEU A 421 -18.38 10.82 8.29
C LEU A 421 -19.90 10.97 8.12
N GLU A 422 -20.64 9.96 8.52
CA GLU A 422 -22.10 9.98 8.57
C GLU A 422 -22.54 10.05 10.03
N VAL A 423 -23.30 11.08 10.39
CA VAL A 423 -23.80 11.31 11.76
C VAL A 423 -25.26 11.73 11.74
N PRO A 424 -26.00 11.54 12.86
CA PRO A 424 -27.31 12.17 13.03
C PRO A 424 -27.21 13.67 12.79
N ALA A 425 -28.20 14.26 12.11
CA ALA A 425 -28.19 15.67 11.73
C ALA A 425 -27.97 16.62 12.93
N GLU A 426 -28.47 16.24 14.11
CA GLU A 426 -28.24 16.96 15.39
C GLU A 426 -26.75 17.04 15.79
N ASN A 427 -25.91 16.12 15.31
CA ASN A 427 -24.51 16.02 15.69
C ASN A 427 -23.55 16.68 14.66
N ILE A 428 -24.06 17.17 13.51
CA ILE A 428 -23.21 17.66 12.42
C ILE A 428 -22.36 18.87 12.86
N GLY A 429 -22.91 19.79 13.66
CA GLY A 429 -22.18 20.96 14.15
C GLY A 429 -20.98 20.57 15.03
N ARG A 430 -21.13 19.52 15.86
CA ARG A 430 -20.02 18.97 16.64
C ARG A 430 -18.97 18.35 15.73
N ALA A 431 -19.39 17.51 14.79
CA ALA A 431 -18.50 16.87 13.85
C ALA A 431 -17.64 17.89 13.07
N MET A 432 -18.24 18.98 12.57
CA MET A 432 -17.52 20.06 11.91
C MET A 432 -16.49 20.74 12.82
N SER A 433 -16.86 21.01 14.07
CA SER A 433 -15.96 21.62 15.06
C SER A 433 -14.80 20.69 15.42
N ASP A 434 -15.08 19.39 15.57
CA ASP A 434 -14.07 18.38 15.88
C ASP A 434 -13.07 18.26 14.72
N VAL A 435 -13.52 18.19 13.45
CA VAL A 435 -12.64 18.16 12.27
C VAL A 435 -11.77 19.42 12.17
N GLN A 436 -12.32 20.60 12.46
CA GLN A 436 -11.53 21.84 12.49
C GLN A 436 -10.45 21.81 13.58
N ARG A 437 -10.80 21.32 14.78
CA ARG A 437 -9.83 21.17 15.88
C ARG A 437 -8.72 20.18 15.55
N MET A 438 -9.01 19.19 14.71
CA MET A 438 -8.05 18.21 14.20
C MET A 438 -7.24 18.72 12.99
N GLU A 439 -7.27 20.02 12.69
CA GLU A 439 -6.59 20.64 11.53
C GLU A 439 -7.04 20.05 10.18
N GLY A 440 -8.23 19.46 10.15
CA GLY A 440 -8.83 18.91 8.94
C GLY A 440 -9.59 19.98 8.13
N SER A 441 -9.87 19.62 6.89
CA SER A 441 -10.73 20.36 5.97
C SER A 441 -11.92 19.51 5.57
N PHE A 442 -13.05 20.14 5.28
CA PHE A 442 -14.26 19.41 4.86
C PHE A 442 -15.08 20.20 3.84
N ASP A 443 -15.82 19.48 3.03
CA ASP A 443 -16.81 20.01 2.10
C ASP A 443 -18.10 20.37 2.85
N PRO A 444 -18.99 21.20 2.26
CA PRO A 444 -20.28 21.49 2.85
C PRO A 444 -21.03 20.19 3.18
N PRO A 445 -21.64 20.06 4.39
CA PRO A 445 -22.31 18.85 4.79
C PRO A 445 -23.54 18.59 3.91
N GLU A 446 -23.71 17.34 3.51
CA GLU A 446 -24.90 16.86 2.78
C GLU A 446 -25.89 16.26 3.77
N THR A 447 -27.13 16.74 3.76
CA THR A 447 -28.19 16.16 4.58
C THR A 447 -28.99 15.16 3.75
N ALA A 448 -29.24 13.98 4.33
CA ALA A 448 -30.04 12.95 3.66
C ALA A 448 -31.49 13.47 3.44
N PRO A 449 -32.21 12.95 2.41
CA PRO A 449 -33.57 13.40 2.09
C PRO A 449 -34.59 13.26 3.24
N ASP A 450 -34.33 12.36 4.18
CA ASP A 450 -35.14 12.15 5.37
C ASP A 450 -34.88 13.19 6.49
N GLY A 451 -33.84 14.03 6.33
CA GLY A 451 -33.42 15.03 7.30
C GLY A 451 -32.83 14.47 8.60
N GLN A 452 -32.65 13.14 8.72
CA GLN A 452 -32.22 12.52 9.98
C GLN A 452 -30.71 12.33 10.07
N THR A 453 -30.04 12.15 8.94
CA THR A 453 -28.60 11.95 8.85
C THR A 453 -27.93 13.05 8.02
N ALA A 454 -26.70 13.37 8.37
CA ALA A 454 -25.85 14.28 7.61
C ALA A 454 -24.50 13.60 7.34
N THR A 455 -23.96 13.82 6.14
CA THR A 455 -22.67 13.32 5.68
C THR A 455 -21.69 14.47 5.59
N LEU A 456 -20.50 14.31 6.14
CA LEU A 456 -19.36 15.22 6.03
C LEU A 456 -18.20 14.48 5.37
N THR A 457 -17.70 15.03 4.27
CA THR A 457 -16.51 14.51 3.57
C THR A 457 -15.37 15.50 3.66
N GLY A 458 -14.13 15.02 3.63
CA GLY A 458 -12.99 15.90 3.72
C GLY A 458 -11.67 15.17 3.95
N PHE A 459 -10.70 15.93 4.46
CA PHE A 459 -9.35 15.44 4.71
C PHE A 459 -8.87 15.88 6.08
N ALA A 460 -8.09 15.03 6.75
CA ALA A 460 -7.47 15.38 8.03
C ALA A 460 -6.15 14.62 8.24
N PRO A 461 -5.20 15.17 9.05
CA PRO A 461 -3.98 14.48 9.41
C PRO A 461 -4.26 13.16 10.15
N VAL A 462 -3.50 12.11 9.82
CA VAL A 462 -3.57 10.84 10.55
C VAL A 462 -3.27 11.05 12.03
N ALA A 463 -2.32 11.91 12.35
CA ALA A 463 -1.89 12.21 13.72
C ALA A 463 -3.05 12.61 14.65
N THR A 464 -3.99 13.40 14.14
CA THR A 464 -5.10 13.94 14.92
C THR A 464 -6.39 13.14 14.80
N MET A 465 -6.60 12.45 13.66
CA MET A 465 -7.88 11.77 13.36
C MET A 465 -7.88 10.27 13.69
N ARG A 466 -6.73 9.63 13.91
CA ARG A 466 -6.64 8.17 14.08
C ARG A 466 -7.55 7.58 15.18
N SER A 467 -7.76 8.31 16.28
CA SER A 467 -8.60 7.88 17.41
C SER A 467 -10.05 8.39 17.33
N TYR A 468 -10.36 9.26 16.39
CA TYR A 468 -11.68 9.89 16.26
C TYR A 468 -12.84 8.91 15.98
N PRO A 469 -12.66 7.74 15.30
CA PRO A 469 -13.72 6.74 15.16
C PRO A 469 -14.36 6.33 16.50
N MET A 470 -13.57 6.19 17.55
CA MET A 470 -14.06 5.86 18.90
C MET A 470 -14.90 7.00 19.50
N GLU A 471 -14.49 8.25 19.31
CA GLU A 471 -15.25 9.43 19.74
C GLU A 471 -16.59 9.52 19.00
N VAL A 472 -16.60 9.31 17.68
CA VAL A 472 -17.81 9.31 16.85
C VAL A 472 -18.83 8.30 17.38
N VAL A 473 -18.41 7.07 17.64
CA VAL A 473 -19.28 6.03 18.21
C VAL A 473 -19.85 6.48 19.56
N SER A 474 -19.03 7.09 20.40
CA SER A 474 -19.41 7.53 21.74
C SER A 474 -20.49 8.64 21.70
N TYR A 475 -20.23 9.76 21.02
CA TYR A 475 -21.17 10.89 21.07
C TYR A 475 -22.43 10.68 20.21
N THR A 476 -22.35 9.83 19.19
CA THR A 476 -23.52 9.47 18.38
C THR A 476 -24.31 8.29 18.94
N ARG A 477 -23.85 7.69 20.05
CA ARG A 477 -24.43 6.47 20.65
C ARG A 477 -24.48 5.30 19.65
N GLY A 478 -23.41 5.13 18.87
CA GLY A 478 -23.29 4.08 17.87
C GLY A 478 -24.08 4.31 16.58
N ARG A 479 -24.63 5.51 16.35
CA ARG A 479 -25.37 5.85 15.12
C ARG A 479 -24.49 6.53 14.07
N GLY A 480 -23.28 6.97 14.43
CA GLY A 480 -22.33 7.58 13.52
C GLY A 480 -21.39 6.55 12.91
N HIS A 481 -20.99 6.79 11.67
CA HIS A 481 -20.06 5.95 10.93
C HIS A 481 -18.97 6.82 10.31
N LEU A 482 -17.71 6.48 10.59
CA LEU A 482 -16.55 7.15 10.04
C LEU A 482 -15.75 6.16 9.21
N ASN A 483 -15.63 6.44 7.91
CA ASN A 483 -14.76 5.72 6.99
C ASN A 483 -13.51 6.56 6.75
N LEU A 484 -12.34 5.97 6.95
CA LEU A 484 -11.03 6.57 6.74
C LEU A 484 -10.32 5.84 5.62
N THR A 485 -9.77 6.59 4.67
CA THR A 485 -8.95 6.06 3.57
C THR A 485 -7.69 6.91 3.49
N LEU A 486 -6.51 6.28 3.38
CA LEU A 486 -5.27 7.02 3.22
C LEU A 486 -5.29 7.79 1.89
N ASP A 487 -5.07 9.12 1.96
CA ASP A 487 -5.03 10.02 0.81
C ASP A 487 -3.59 10.30 0.33
N GLY A 488 -2.60 9.88 1.10
CA GLY A 488 -1.18 10.12 0.84
C GLY A 488 -0.55 11.09 1.83
N TYR A 489 0.54 11.74 1.40
CA TYR A 489 1.36 12.60 2.25
C TYR A 489 1.21 14.08 1.86
N ARG A 490 1.05 14.94 2.87
CA ARG A 490 0.93 16.39 2.73
C ARG A 490 1.91 17.10 3.67
N PRO A 491 2.19 18.41 3.49
CA PRO A 491 3.02 19.16 4.43
C PRO A 491 2.52 18.98 5.86
N CYS A 492 3.44 18.69 6.79
CA CYS A 492 3.12 18.49 8.19
C CYS A 492 2.59 19.79 8.81
N HIS A 493 1.41 19.73 9.45
CA HIS A 493 0.74 20.90 10.01
C HIS A 493 1.51 21.50 11.19
N ASN A 494 2.19 20.68 11.99
CA ASN A 494 2.96 21.08 13.16
C ASN A 494 4.45 20.69 13.06
N ALA A 495 5.04 20.84 11.86
CA ALA A 495 6.40 20.38 11.56
C ALA A 495 7.45 20.87 12.59
N ALA A 496 7.36 22.11 13.07
CA ALA A 496 8.32 22.64 14.03
C ALA A 496 8.33 21.85 15.35
N GLU A 497 7.14 21.52 15.87
CA GLU A 497 7.00 20.74 17.11
C GLU A 497 7.53 19.32 16.95
N VAL A 498 7.26 18.70 15.79
CA VAL A 498 7.74 17.34 15.48
C VAL A 498 9.26 17.32 15.37
N ILE A 499 9.86 18.28 14.68
CA ILE A 499 11.32 18.37 14.52
C ILE A 499 11.99 18.58 15.90
N GLU A 500 11.45 19.47 16.73
CA GLU A 500 11.96 19.70 18.08
C GLU A 500 11.81 18.46 18.97
N ALA A 501 10.69 17.74 18.87
CA ALA A 501 10.45 16.54 19.68
C ALA A 501 11.35 15.34 19.30
N VAL A 502 11.70 15.20 18.02
CA VAL A 502 12.58 14.11 17.54
C VAL A 502 14.05 14.43 17.83
N ASP A 503 14.42 15.71 17.83
CA ASP A 503 15.78 16.22 18.13
C ASP A 503 16.89 15.50 17.32
N TYR A 504 16.64 15.31 16.02
CA TYR A 504 17.58 14.62 15.13
C TYR A 504 18.71 15.56 14.68
N GLU A 505 19.94 15.15 14.92
CA GLU A 505 21.15 15.88 14.56
C GLU A 505 21.80 15.28 13.29
N PRO A 506 21.50 15.81 12.09
CA PRO A 506 21.97 15.23 10.83
C PRO A 506 23.50 15.28 10.63
N GLU A 507 24.20 16.18 11.32
CA GLU A 507 25.67 16.27 11.28
C GLU A 507 26.36 15.16 12.10
N HIS A 508 25.66 14.62 13.10
CA HIS A 508 26.16 13.55 13.95
C HIS A 508 25.74 12.14 13.50
N ASP A 509 24.99 12.03 12.42
CA ASP A 509 24.58 10.75 11.84
C ASP A 509 25.77 10.11 11.06
N LEU A 510 26.48 9.23 11.72
CA LEU A 510 27.66 8.55 11.17
C LEU A 510 27.30 7.55 10.06
N ASP A 511 26.09 7.04 10.03
CA ASP A 511 25.61 6.11 9.02
C ASP A 511 25.24 6.83 7.71
N ASN A 512 24.97 8.14 7.80
CA ASN A 512 24.61 9.00 6.67
C ASN A 512 25.48 10.29 6.64
N PRO A 513 26.80 10.18 6.50
CA PRO A 513 27.68 11.33 6.56
C PRO A 513 27.46 12.28 5.37
N ALA A 514 27.39 13.59 5.66
CA ALA A 514 27.30 14.65 4.66
C ALA A 514 28.67 15.14 4.21
N ASP A 515 29.66 15.02 5.07
CA ASP A 515 31.02 15.47 4.83
C ASP A 515 31.72 14.60 3.78
N SER A 516 32.60 15.21 3.00
CA SER A 516 33.39 14.55 1.97
C SER A 516 34.85 14.31 2.40
N VAL A 517 35.49 13.33 1.78
CA VAL A 517 36.89 12.99 2.05
C VAL A 517 37.73 13.37 0.84
N PHE A 518 38.68 14.26 1.03
CA PHE A 518 39.65 14.72 0.04
C PHE A 518 41.06 14.24 0.40
N CYS A 519 41.99 14.29 -0.56
CA CYS A 519 43.37 13.91 -0.37
C CYS A 519 44.30 15.07 -0.70
N SER A 520 45.24 15.36 0.19
CA SER A 520 46.35 16.28 -0.07
C SER A 520 47.64 15.69 0.40
N HIS A 521 48.67 15.76 -0.46
CA HIS A 521 50.01 15.20 -0.17
C HIS A 521 50.03 13.75 0.33
N GLY A 522 49.07 12.93 -0.15
CA GLY A 522 48.94 11.51 0.22
C GLY A 522 48.26 11.26 1.56
N ALA A 523 47.67 12.26 2.19
CA ALA A 523 46.87 12.13 3.40
C ALA A 523 45.40 12.51 3.12
N GLY A 524 44.47 11.62 3.47
CA GLY A 524 43.02 11.92 3.44
C GLY A 524 42.65 12.89 4.55
N PHE A 525 41.77 13.85 4.26
CA PHE A 525 41.20 14.75 5.26
C PHE A 525 39.71 14.96 4.98
N VAL A 526 38.95 15.19 6.04
CA VAL A 526 37.50 15.41 5.96
C VAL A 526 37.24 16.88 5.69
N VAL A 527 36.38 17.16 4.73
CA VAL A 527 35.88 18.49 4.40
C VAL A 527 34.41 18.56 4.81
N PRO A 528 34.02 19.50 5.69
CA PRO A 528 32.62 19.68 6.08
C PRO A 528 31.72 19.95 4.89
N TRP A 529 30.48 19.49 4.96
CA TRP A 529 29.51 19.54 3.86
C TRP A 529 29.31 20.94 3.29
N GLU A 530 29.39 22.00 4.10
CA GLU A 530 29.30 23.40 3.67
C GLU A 530 30.44 23.82 2.72
N GLN A 531 31.60 23.21 2.88
CA GLN A 531 32.84 23.56 2.16
C GLN A 531 33.11 22.62 0.98
N VAL A 532 32.37 21.55 0.79
CA VAL A 532 32.63 20.56 -0.27
C VAL A 532 32.69 21.21 -1.66
N ARG A 533 31.78 22.15 -1.94
CA ARG A 533 31.76 22.85 -3.23
C ARG A 533 33.02 23.67 -3.52
N SER A 534 33.69 24.19 -2.52
CA SER A 534 34.94 24.95 -2.69
C SER A 534 36.15 24.05 -2.93
N HIS A 535 36.01 22.74 -2.72
CA HIS A 535 37.08 21.74 -2.88
C HIS A 535 36.84 20.77 -4.04
N MET A 536 35.64 20.78 -4.65
CA MET A 536 35.30 19.87 -5.75
C MET A 536 36.24 20.01 -6.94
N HIS A 537 36.46 18.90 -7.65
CA HIS A 537 37.39 18.83 -8.80
C HIS A 537 36.69 18.92 -10.16
N VAL A 538 35.37 18.82 -10.17
CA VAL A 538 34.53 18.91 -11.39
C VAL A 538 33.57 20.07 -11.24
N ASP A 539 33.41 20.85 -12.31
CA ASP A 539 32.37 21.87 -12.40
C ASP A 539 31.19 21.27 -13.19
N SER A 540 30.05 21.16 -12.56
CA SER A 540 28.82 20.61 -13.19
C SER A 540 28.19 21.57 -14.20
N GLY A 541 28.65 22.84 -14.25
CA GLY A 541 28.05 23.90 -15.07
C GLY A 541 26.67 24.37 -14.58
N LEU A 542 26.18 23.85 -13.46
CA LEU A 542 25.00 24.42 -12.78
C LEU A 542 25.42 25.70 -12.06
N SER A 543 25.18 26.83 -12.72
CA SER A 543 25.43 28.15 -12.15
C SER A 543 24.56 28.38 -10.91
N LEU A 544 25.17 28.93 -9.87
CA LEU A 544 24.57 29.36 -8.59
C LEU A 544 23.52 30.50 -8.74
N ILE A 545 22.87 30.66 -9.86
CA ILE A 545 21.99 31.81 -10.18
C ILE A 545 20.73 31.87 -9.31
N HIS A 546 20.43 30.86 -8.48
CA HIS A 546 19.25 30.87 -7.62
C HIS A 546 19.51 30.90 -6.11
N ILE A 547 20.74 31.17 -5.65
CA ILE A 547 21.03 31.24 -4.20
C ILE A 547 21.23 32.70 -3.74
N SER A 548 21.06 33.66 -4.57
CA SER A 548 21.21 35.07 -4.18
C SER A 548 19.99 35.89 -4.58
N GLU A 549 19.01 35.94 -3.68
CA GLU A 549 18.37 37.22 -3.27
C GLU A 549 17.64 37.02 -1.93
N PRO A 550 17.78 37.95 -0.97
CA PRO A 550 17.28 37.82 0.38
C PRO A 550 15.76 38.00 0.49
#